data_50e09db0c699db0eb2bb624954fc8df4
#
_entry.id   50e09db0c699db0eb2bb624954fc8df4
#
_cell.length_a   1.000
_cell.length_b   1.000
_cell.length_c   1.000
_cell.angle_alpha   90.00
_cell.angle_beta   90.00
_cell.angle_gamma   90.00
#
_symmetry.space_group_name_H-M   'P 1'
#
loop_
_entity.id
_entity.type
_entity.pdbx_description
1 polymer ?
#
loop_
_entity_poly.entity_id
_entity_poly.type
_entity_poly.pdbx_seq_one_letter_code
_entity_poly.pdbx_strand_id
1 'polypeptide(L)'
;MKTIKDNKRRDFMKVLGMSAIATATTAIAGGRGGQGGGRSKEVTELTEHQLDELFHIFQEEKVARDVYITLGRQYPDEKTFAQIQISEQEHMLAAQVLCERYGIDTSDVDISLNDDAVGQFVLHEMQVLYNSCIELGSVSHLEAVKVGELVELTDIKDIEIASEGMPADVVRTYDNLKAGSYEHLDAYRNAIARLS
;
A
#
# COMPACT_ATOMS: atom_id res chain seq x y z
N MET A 1 12.70 -28.65 -11.00
CA MET A 1 12.63 -27.60 -9.97
C MET A 1 12.24 -26.21 -10.50
N LYS A 2 12.30 -25.95 -11.82
CA LYS A 2 11.95 -24.67 -12.46
C LYS A 2 10.43 -24.36 -12.47
N THR A 3 9.58 -25.37 -12.54
CA THR A 3 8.13 -25.24 -12.80
C THR A 3 7.30 -24.76 -11.61
N ILE A 4 7.71 -25.02 -10.36
CA ILE A 4 6.94 -24.63 -9.15
C ILE A 4 7.21 -23.15 -8.80
N LYS A 5 8.44 -22.67 -8.97
CA LYS A 5 8.79 -21.25 -8.75
C LYS A 5 8.09 -20.32 -9.75
N ASP A 6 8.02 -20.72 -11.02
CA ASP A 6 7.38 -19.91 -12.08
C ASP A 6 5.87 -19.85 -11.91
N ASN A 7 5.23 -20.88 -11.33
CA ASN A 7 3.81 -20.87 -11.04
C ASN A 7 3.47 -19.94 -9.85
N LYS A 8 4.27 -19.96 -8.77
CA LYS A 8 4.05 -19.10 -7.61
C LYS A 8 4.20 -17.62 -7.95
N ARG A 9 5.23 -17.25 -8.75
CA ARG A 9 5.38 -15.87 -9.27
C ARG A 9 4.20 -15.45 -10.15
N ARG A 10 3.71 -16.34 -11.01
CA ARG A 10 2.53 -16.05 -11.86
C ARG A 10 1.25 -15.91 -11.06
N ASP A 11 1.10 -16.67 -9.99
CA ASP A 11 -0.08 -16.58 -9.12
C ASP A 11 -0.03 -15.32 -8.25
N PHE A 12 1.14 -14.93 -7.76
CA PHE A 12 1.39 -13.63 -7.13
C PHE A 12 1.06 -12.46 -8.07
N MET A 13 1.55 -12.48 -9.31
CA MET A 13 1.23 -11.45 -10.32
C MET A 13 -0.26 -11.39 -10.69
N LYS A 14 -1.02 -12.45 -10.48
CA LYS A 14 -2.49 -12.42 -10.63
C LYS A 14 -3.18 -11.75 -9.45
N VAL A 15 -2.68 -11.97 -8.23
CA VAL A 15 -3.18 -11.29 -7.03
C VAL A 15 -2.99 -9.78 -7.15
N LEU A 16 -1.80 -9.34 -7.60
CA LEU A 16 -1.49 -7.94 -7.89
C LEU A 16 -2.32 -7.34 -9.04
N GLY A 17 -2.76 -8.15 -10.00
CA GLY A 17 -3.58 -7.71 -11.14
C GLY A 17 -5.08 -7.67 -10.85
N MET A 18 -5.53 -8.03 -9.66
CA MET A 18 -6.96 -8.06 -9.29
C MET A 18 -7.49 -6.74 -8.76
N SER A 19 -6.68 -5.70 -8.60
CA SER A 19 -7.12 -4.33 -8.26
C SER A 19 -7.84 -3.59 -9.40
N ALA A 20 -8.36 -4.29 -10.40
CA ALA A 20 -9.25 -3.71 -11.40
C ALA A 20 -10.71 -3.81 -10.93
N ILE A 21 -11.13 -2.88 -10.08
CA ILE A 21 -12.54 -2.76 -9.69
C ILE A 21 -13.34 -2.20 -10.87
N ALA A 22 -14.40 -2.91 -11.22
CA ALA A 22 -15.29 -2.57 -12.31
C ALA A 22 -16.01 -1.24 -12.04
N THR A 23 -15.82 -0.27 -12.92
CA THR A 23 -16.52 1.02 -12.92
C THR A 23 -18.02 0.85 -13.10
N ALA A 24 -18.79 1.20 -12.07
CA ALA A 24 -20.21 1.48 -12.22
C ALA A 24 -20.43 3.01 -12.13
N THR A 25 -20.58 3.65 -13.27
CA THR A 25 -20.89 5.07 -13.38
C THR A 25 -22.35 5.31 -13.05
N THR A 26 -22.65 6.02 -11.96
CA THR A 26 -23.99 6.62 -11.78
C THR A 26 -23.81 8.11 -11.50
N ALA A 27 -24.07 8.91 -12.52
CA ALA A 27 -24.13 10.36 -12.40
C ALA A 27 -25.47 10.76 -11.76
N ILE A 28 -25.43 11.54 -10.68
CA ILE A 28 -26.60 12.29 -10.21
C ILE A 28 -26.24 13.77 -10.16
N ALA A 29 -27.00 14.54 -10.93
CA ALA A 29 -26.87 15.99 -11.05
C ALA A 29 -27.78 16.71 -10.05
N GLY A 30 -27.31 17.84 -9.52
CA GLY A 30 -28.14 19.02 -9.31
C GLY A 30 -28.47 19.42 -7.89
N GLY A 31 -28.05 20.64 -7.51
CA GLY A 31 -28.64 21.38 -6.40
C GLY A 31 -27.86 22.65 -6.02
N ARG A 32 -28.32 23.79 -6.52
CA ARG A 32 -27.79 25.15 -6.29
C ARG A 32 -28.34 25.76 -4.99
N GLY A 33 -27.53 26.53 -4.23
CA GLY A 33 -28.02 27.48 -3.22
C GLY A 33 -26.99 27.84 -2.15
N GLY A 34 -26.32 28.93 -2.20
CA GLY A 34 -26.42 30.24 -1.58
C GLY A 34 -25.71 30.43 -0.23
N GLN A 35 -24.55 31.11 -0.24
CA GLN A 35 -24.04 32.19 0.63
C GLN A 35 -23.99 32.03 2.17
N GLY A 36 -22.78 32.21 2.73
CA GLY A 36 -22.59 32.74 4.08
C GLY A 36 -21.29 32.30 4.78
N GLY A 37 -20.23 33.08 4.67
CA GLY A 37 -19.12 33.41 5.54
C GLY A 37 -18.65 32.44 6.63
N GLY A 38 -17.49 31.85 6.38
CA GLY A 38 -16.66 31.14 7.34
C GLY A 38 -15.87 30.09 6.55
N ARG A 39 -14.59 30.39 6.20
CA ARG A 39 -13.76 29.42 5.50
C ARG A 39 -13.31 28.31 6.44
N SER A 40 -14.20 27.42 6.85
CA SER A 40 -13.84 26.04 6.97
C SER A 40 -13.50 25.58 5.54
N LYS A 41 -12.32 25.02 5.29
CA LYS A 41 -12.07 24.33 4.04
C LYS A 41 -13.12 23.23 3.95
N GLU A 42 -14.12 23.41 3.09
CA GLU A 42 -15.05 22.32 2.78
C GLU A 42 -14.19 21.16 2.27
N VAL A 43 -14.24 20.06 3.01
CA VAL A 43 -13.67 18.79 2.54
C VAL A 43 -14.51 18.42 1.32
N THR A 44 -13.87 18.24 0.18
CA THR A 44 -14.53 17.77 -1.04
C THR A 44 -15.15 16.42 -0.74
N GLU A 45 -16.46 16.26 -0.98
CA GLU A 45 -17.12 14.97 -0.82
C GLU A 45 -16.52 13.98 -1.83
N LEU A 46 -16.08 12.81 -1.32
CA LEU A 46 -15.60 11.71 -2.13
C LEU A 46 -16.74 10.76 -2.48
N THR A 47 -16.64 10.12 -3.63
CA THR A 47 -17.48 8.98 -3.99
C THR A 47 -17.16 7.77 -3.13
N GLU A 48 -18.07 6.81 -3.03
CA GLU A 48 -17.84 5.54 -2.31
C GLU A 48 -16.57 4.85 -2.82
N HIS A 49 -16.39 4.76 -4.14
CA HIS A 49 -15.18 4.21 -4.74
C HIS A 49 -13.90 4.93 -4.31
N GLN A 50 -13.91 6.27 -4.24
CA GLN A 50 -12.74 7.03 -3.79
C GLN A 50 -12.45 6.81 -2.29
N LEU A 51 -13.47 6.58 -1.47
CA LEU A 51 -13.30 6.21 -0.07
C LEU A 51 -12.69 4.80 0.05
N ASP A 52 -13.16 3.85 -0.76
CA ASP A 52 -12.61 2.50 -0.82
C ASP A 52 -11.13 2.53 -1.23
N GLU A 53 -10.75 3.35 -2.22
CA GLU A 53 -9.36 3.52 -2.65
C GLU A 53 -8.46 4.11 -1.53
N LEU A 54 -8.96 5.09 -0.76
CA LEU A 54 -8.22 5.62 0.39
C LEU A 54 -7.93 4.52 1.43
N PHE A 55 -8.94 3.71 1.75
CA PHE A 55 -8.80 2.62 2.71
C PHE A 55 -7.89 1.51 2.18
N HIS A 56 -7.96 1.24 0.85
CA HIS A 56 -7.11 0.27 0.18
C HIS A 56 -5.64 0.65 0.27
N ILE A 57 -5.26 1.89 -0.11
CA ILE A 57 -3.88 2.38 -0.02
C ILE A 57 -3.40 2.35 1.44
N PHE A 58 -4.23 2.77 2.42
CA PHE A 58 -3.84 2.65 3.83
C PHE A 58 -3.49 1.21 4.24
N GLN A 59 -4.27 0.22 3.78
CA GLN A 59 -4.00 -1.20 4.06
C GLN A 59 -2.78 -1.71 3.29
N GLU A 60 -2.52 -1.21 2.08
CA GLU A 60 -1.37 -1.59 1.25
C GLU A 60 -0.06 -1.11 1.85
N GLU A 61 0.00 0.12 2.37
CA GLU A 61 1.15 0.64 3.13
C GLU A 61 1.42 -0.20 4.39
N LYS A 62 0.34 -0.67 5.06
CA LYS A 62 0.49 -1.63 6.16
C LYS A 62 1.07 -2.95 5.69
N VAL A 63 0.68 -3.46 4.50
CA VAL A 63 1.26 -4.69 3.94
C VAL A 63 2.74 -4.50 3.69
N ALA A 64 3.17 -3.42 3.04
CA ALA A 64 4.57 -3.12 2.77
C ALA A 64 5.39 -3.13 4.07
N ARG A 65 4.96 -2.34 5.06
CA ARG A 65 5.59 -2.30 6.39
C ARG A 65 5.73 -3.70 7.02
N ASP A 66 4.65 -4.45 7.08
CA ASP A 66 4.58 -5.74 7.78
C ASP A 66 5.38 -6.82 7.07
N VAL A 67 5.41 -6.81 5.74
CA VAL A 67 6.30 -7.67 4.92
C VAL A 67 7.75 -7.36 5.26
N TYR A 68 8.16 -6.09 5.34
CA TYR A 68 9.54 -5.72 5.63
C TYR A 68 9.94 -6.00 7.07
N ILE A 69 9.02 -5.88 8.03
CA ILE A 69 9.25 -6.34 9.41
C ILE A 69 9.51 -7.86 9.43
N THR A 70 8.66 -8.63 8.76
CA THR A 70 8.71 -10.10 8.81
C THR A 70 9.93 -10.64 8.07
N LEU A 71 10.20 -10.17 6.85
CA LEU A 71 11.39 -10.59 6.09
C LEU A 71 12.68 -10.04 6.72
N GLY A 72 12.66 -8.85 7.30
CA GLY A 72 13.79 -8.30 8.02
C GLY A 72 14.16 -9.10 9.27
N ARG A 73 13.20 -9.67 9.99
CA ARG A 73 13.42 -10.60 11.10
C ARG A 73 14.04 -11.92 10.62
N GLN A 74 13.64 -12.39 9.44
CA GLN A 74 14.16 -13.62 8.85
C GLN A 74 15.57 -13.42 8.28
N TYR A 75 15.88 -12.24 7.75
CA TYR A 75 17.17 -11.89 7.15
C TYR A 75 17.81 -10.68 7.85
N PRO A 76 18.24 -10.79 9.12
CA PRO A 76 18.64 -9.65 9.95
C PRO A 76 19.91 -8.93 9.46
N ASP A 77 20.69 -9.57 8.61
CA ASP A 77 21.88 -8.97 7.99
C ASP A 77 21.54 -8.04 6.81
N GLU A 78 20.32 -8.14 6.25
CA GLU A 78 19.83 -7.21 5.23
C GLU A 78 19.22 -5.97 5.86
N LYS A 79 19.99 -4.88 5.88
CA LYS A 79 19.60 -3.63 6.54
C LYS A 79 18.52 -2.86 5.79
N THR A 80 18.32 -3.14 4.50
CA THR A 80 17.31 -2.49 3.66
C THR A 80 15.93 -2.62 4.28
N PHE A 81 15.53 -3.81 4.74
CA PHE A 81 14.24 -4.03 5.41
C PHE A 81 14.08 -3.19 6.68
N ALA A 82 15.11 -3.18 7.53
CA ALA A 82 15.05 -2.45 8.80
C ALA A 82 14.98 -0.92 8.62
N GLN A 83 15.49 -0.40 7.51
CA GLN A 83 15.43 1.02 7.19
C GLN A 83 14.09 1.39 6.57
N ILE A 84 13.64 0.63 5.57
CA ILE A 84 12.44 0.95 4.81
C ILE A 84 11.17 0.76 5.64
N GLN A 85 11.08 -0.27 6.51
CA GLN A 85 9.90 -0.46 7.38
C GLN A 85 9.57 0.78 8.23
N ILE A 86 10.55 1.62 8.55
CA ILE A 86 10.33 2.87 9.31
C ILE A 86 9.64 3.90 8.43
N SER A 87 10.06 4.01 7.17
CA SER A 87 9.42 4.88 6.18
C SER A 87 7.99 4.42 5.87
N GLU A 88 7.77 3.10 5.73
CA GLU A 88 6.41 2.56 5.52
C GLU A 88 5.48 2.79 6.71
N GLN A 89 6.00 2.83 7.93
CA GLN A 89 5.22 3.26 9.09
C GLN A 89 4.72 4.70 8.92
N GLU A 90 5.55 5.61 8.44
CA GLU A 90 5.17 7.01 8.19
C GLU A 90 4.19 7.12 7.00
N HIS A 91 4.40 6.34 5.94
CA HIS A 91 3.49 6.25 4.79
C HIS A 91 2.11 5.79 5.25
N MET A 92 2.03 4.69 5.97
CA MET A 92 0.78 4.14 6.51
C MET A 92 0.05 5.17 7.39
N LEU A 93 0.77 5.88 8.28
CA LEU A 93 0.18 6.92 9.12
C LEU A 93 -0.34 8.10 8.30
N ALA A 94 0.37 8.49 7.23
CA ALA A 94 -0.08 9.56 6.33
C ALA A 94 -1.37 9.15 5.58
N ALA A 95 -1.46 7.91 5.13
CA ALA A 95 -2.67 7.36 4.50
C ALA A 95 -3.82 7.23 5.51
N GLN A 96 -3.56 6.82 6.76
CA GLN A 96 -4.55 6.78 7.84
C GLN A 96 -5.15 8.16 8.12
N VAL A 97 -4.31 9.20 8.17
CA VAL A 97 -4.78 10.59 8.37
C VAL A 97 -5.72 11.03 7.24
N LEU A 98 -5.51 10.57 6.01
CA LEU A 98 -6.46 10.82 4.91
C LEU A 98 -7.78 10.08 5.17
N CYS A 99 -7.75 8.80 5.54
CA CYS A 99 -8.95 8.03 5.88
C CYS A 99 -9.78 8.76 6.95
N GLU A 100 -9.16 9.17 8.06
CA GLU A 100 -9.82 9.89 9.14
C GLU A 100 -10.40 11.22 8.68
N ARG A 101 -9.68 11.98 7.85
CA ARG A 101 -10.13 13.26 7.30
C ARG A 101 -11.40 13.13 6.47
N TYR A 102 -11.53 12.04 5.74
CA TYR A 102 -12.67 11.76 4.89
C TYR A 102 -13.74 10.88 5.57
N GLY A 103 -13.61 10.66 6.90
CA GLY A 103 -14.61 9.99 7.73
C GLY A 103 -14.62 8.47 7.61
N ILE A 104 -13.53 7.89 7.12
CA ILE A 104 -13.34 6.43 7.08
C ILE A 104 -12.91 5.96 8.46
N ASP A 105 -13.63 5.00 9.03
CA ASP A 105 -13.27 4.36 10.28
C ASP A 105 -12.12 3.36 10.06
N THR A 106 -11.01 3.57 10.76
CA THR A 106 -9.84 2.70 10.71
C THR A 106 -9.62 1.93 12.02
N SER A 107 -10.57 1.98 12.96
CA SER A 107 -10.42 1.44 14.31
C SER A 107 -10.26 -0.08 14.36
N ASP A 108 -10.75 -0.79 13.34
CA ASP A 108 -10.60 -2.25 13.21
C ASP A 108 -9.20 -2.68 12.70
N VAL A 109 -8.36 -1.71 12.29
CA VAL A 109 -7.01 -1.98 11.81
C VAL A 109 -6.02 -1.79 12.93
N ASP A 110 -5.48 -2.87 13.47
CA ASP A 110 -4.38 -2.78 14.44
C ASP A 110 -3.07 -2.42 13.74
N ILE A 111 -2.65 -1.17 13.92
CA ILE A 111 -1.41 -0.62 13.35
C ILE A 111 -0.21 -0.74 14.29
N SER A 112 -0.37 -1.37 15.44
CA SER A 112 0.73 -1.55 16.39
C SER A 112 1.82 -2.45 15.83
N LEU A 113 3.01 -2.39 16.43
CA LEU A 113 4.15 -3.25 16.07
C LEU A 113 4.19 -4.54 16.88
N ASN A 114 3.09 -4.87 17.59
CA ASN A 114 2.96 -6.11 18.32
C ASN A 114 2.92 -7.29 17.34
N ASP A 115 3.45 -8.43 17.77
CA ASP A 115 3.49 -9.64 16.95
C ASP A 115 2.08 -10.13 16.53
N ASP A 116 1.07 -9.85 17.34
CA ASP A 116 -0.33 -10.19 17.03
C ASP A 116 -0.97 -9.25 16.00
N ALA A 117 -0.38 -8.07 15.73
CA ALA A 117 -0.87 -7.08 14.78
C ALA A 117 -0.15 -7.15 13.43
N VAL A 118 1.14 -7.49 13.46
CA VAL A 118 1.95 -7.62 12.24
C VAL A 118 1.46 -8.80 11.39
N GLY A 119 1.11 -8.50 10.14
CA GLY A 119 0.61 -9.51 9.20
C GLY A 119 -0.88 -9.83 9.34
N GLN A 120 -1.66 -9.01 10.07
CA GLN A 120 -3.12 -9.12 10.17
C GLN A 120 -3.80 -7.97 9.43
N PHE A 121 -4.74 -8.30 8.55
CA PHE A 121 -5.40 -7.33 7.67
C PHE A 121 -6.91 -7.49 7.69
N VAL A 122 -7.64 -6.37 7.63
CA VAL A 122 -9.10 -6.35 7.54
C VAL A 122 -9.56 -6.73 6.13
N LEU A 123 -8.88 -6.24 5.10
CA LEU A 123 -9.15 -6.59 3.72
C LEU A 123 -8.56 -7.97 3.40
N HIS A 124 -9.40 -8.87 2.91
CA HIS A 124 -9.00 -10.25 2.57
C HIS A 124 -7.89 -10.31 1.52
N GLU A 125 -7.96 -9.45 0.50
CA GLU A 125 -6.94 -9.32 -0.55
C GLU A 125 -5.58 -8.92 0.01
N MET A 126 -5.54 -8.03 1.01
CA MET A 126 -4.30 -7.62 1.68
C MET A 126 -3.70 -8.76 2.50
N GLN A 127 -4.55 -9.56 3.16
CA GLN A 127 -4.09 -10.77 3.84
C GLN A 127 -3.49 -11.78 2.86
N VAL A 128 -4.11 -11.97 1.69
CA VAL A 128 -3.60 -12.86 0.63
C VAL A 128 -2.29 -12.32 0.07
N LEU A 129 -2.19 -11.02 -0.17
CA LEU A 129 -0.98 -10.35 -0.66
C LEU A 129 0.17 -10.54 0.32
N TYR A 130 -0.03 -10.21 1.60
CA TYR A 130 0.97 -10.41 2.64
C TYR A 130 1.46 -11.86 2.70
N ASN A 131 0.54 -12.83 2.80
CA ASN A 131 0.88 -14.25 2.87
C ASN A 131 1.70 -14.70 1.67
N SER A 132 1.36 -14.23 0.47
CA SER A 132 2.08 -14.54 -0.77
C SER A 132 3.49 -13.93 -0.79
N CYS A 133 3.64 -12.69 -0.30
CA CYS A 133 4.94 -12.04 -0.13
C CYS A 133 5.84 -12.84 0.82
N ILE A 134 5.30 -13.26 1.98
CA ILE A 134 6.09 -14.02 2.96
C ILE A 134 6.45 -15.40 2.42
N GLU A 135 5.52 -16.12 1.77
CA GLU A 135 5.81 -17.42 1.18
C GLU A 135 6.92 -17.33 0.12
N LEU A 136 6.89 -16.31 -0.73
CA LEU A 136 7.89 -16.11 -1.78
C LEU A 136 9.23 -15.65 -1.19
N GLY A 137 9.21 -14.67 -0.28
CA GLY A 137 10.41 -14.10 0.33
C GLY A 137 11.16 -15.07 1.25
N SER A 138 10.43 -16.01 1.88
CA SER A 138 11.03 -17.03 2.75
C SER A 138 11.89 -18.09 2.02
N VAL A 139 11.87 -18.10 0.68
CA VAL A 139 12.63 -19.09 -0.12
C VAL A 139 14.14 -18.86 -0.03
N SER A 140 14.59 -17.60 -0.06
CA SER A 140 16.01 -17.22 0.08
C SER A 140 16.14 -15.71 0.30
N HIS A 141 17.29 -15.28 0.80
CA HIS A 141 17.60 -13.85 0.95
C HIS A 141 17.42 -13.06 -0.36
N LEU A 142 17.90 -13.59 -1.48
CA LEU A 142 17.70 -12.95 -2.79
C LEU A 142 16.22 -12.86 -3.17
N GLU A 143 15.41 -13.88 -2.89
CA GLU A 143 13.97 -13.81 -3.18
C GLU A 143 13.27 -12.82 -2.23
N ALA A 144 13.72 -12.69 -0.98
CA ALA A 144 13.18 -11.70 -0.04
C ALA A 144 13.36 -10.26 -0.55
N VAL A 145 14.57 -9.87 -0.99
CA VAL A 145 14.79 -8.52 -1.53
C VAL A 145 14.08 -8.28 -2.86
N LYS A 146 13.84 -9.34 -3.67
CA LYS A 146 13.01 -9.25 -4.87
C LYS A 146 11.51 -9.08 -4.54
N VAL A 147 11.05 -9.60 -3.41
CA VAL A 147 9.70 -9.31 -2.92
C VAL A 147 9.60 -7.83 -2.56
N GLY A 148 10.60 -7.25 -1.90
CA GLY A 148 10.65 -5.81 -1.66
C GLY A 148 10.53 -5.00 -2.96
N GLU A 149 11.36 -5.29 -3.99
CA GLU A 149 11.23 -4.65 -5.30
C GLU A 149 9.81 -4.76 -5.88
N LEU A 150 9.18 -5.91 -5.74
CA LEU A 150 7.86 -6.16 -6.30
C LEU A 150 6.75 -5.41 -5.55
N VAL A 151 6.83 -5.32 -4.23
CA VAL A 151 5.92 -4.54 -3.38
C VAL A 151 5.98 -3.07 -3.78
N GLU A 152 7.18 -2.48 -3.89
CA GLU A 152 7.33 -1.08 -4.28
C GLU A 152 6.79 -0.78 -5.69
N LEU A 153 7.03 -1.68 -6.66
CA LEU A 153 6.49 -1.53 -8.01
C LEU A 153 4.96 -1.56 -8.04
N THR A 154 4.36 -2.34 -7.17
CA THR A 154 2.90 -2.44 -7.04
C THR A 154 2.35 -1.18 -6.42
N ASP A 155 2.89 -0.78 -5.28
CA ASP A 155 2.50 0.41 -4.53
C ASP A 155 2.55 1.67 -5.42
N ILE A 156 3.66 1.93 -6.12
CA ILE A 156 3.79 3.05 -7.06
C ILE A 156 2.65 3.05 -8.08
N LYS A 157 2.35 1.88 -8.66
CA LYS A 157 1.31 1.76 -9.69
C LYS A 157 -0.09 1.98 -9.11
N ASP A 158 -0.37 1.41 -7.95
CA ASP A 158 -1.69 1.46 -7.35
C ASP A 158 -1.98 2.86 -6.77
N ILE A 159 -0.97 3.57 -6.22
CA ILE A 159 -1.04 4.99 -5.89
C ILE A 159 -1.32 5.85 -7.15
N GLU A 160 -0.68 5.57 -8.28
CA GLU A 160 -0.94 6.30 -9.54
C GLU A 160 -2.41 6.17 -9.97
N ILE A 161 -2.95 4.97 -9.92
CA ILE A 161 -4.36 4.70 -10.25
C ILE A 161 -5.29 5.39 -9.24
N ALA A 162 -5.04 5.20 -7.95
CA ALA A 162 -5.84 5.78 -6.87
C ALA A 162 -5.81 7.31 -6.84
N SER A 163 -4.79 7.95 -7.44
CA SER A 163 -4.71 9.41 -7.55
C SER A 163 -5.69 10.02 -8.54
N GLU A 164 -6.23 9.22 -9.48
CA GLU A 164 -7.08 9.73 -10.56
C GLU A 164 -8.39 10.33 -10.02
N GLY A 165 -8.60 11.62 -10.30
CA GLY A 165 -9.82 12.34 -9.88
C GLY A 165 -9.92 12.62 -8.37
N MET A 166 -8.85 12.38 -7.60
CA MET A 166 -8.80 12.69 -6.17
C MET A 166 -8.62 14.19 -5.90
N PRO A 167 -9.07 14.69 -4.74
CA PRO A 167 -8.81 16.07 -4.30
C PRO A 167 -7.32 16.35 -4.15
N ALA A 168 -6.96 17.64 -4.30
CA ALA A 168 -5.56 18.07 -4.31
C ALA A 168 -4.76 17.77 -3.02
N ASP A 169 -5.43 17.61 -1.88
CA ASP A 169 -4.77 17.21 -0.63
C ASP A 169 -4.44 15.72 -0.60
N VAL A 170 -5.30 14.87 -1.16
CA VAL A 170 -5.04 13.45 -1.37
C VAL A 170 -3.90 13.27 -2.36
N VAL A 171 -4.00 13.87 -3.55
CA VAL A 171 -2.95 13.79 -4.58
C VAL A 171 -1.58 14.20 -4.03
N ARG A 172 -1.52 15.27 -3.22
CA ARG A 172 -0.25 15.71 -2.62
C ARG A 172 0.33 14.67 -1.65
N THR A 173 -0.51 14.03 -0.85
CA THR A 173 -0.05 12.96 0.05
C THR A 173 0.44 11.78 -0.78
N TYR A 174 -0.32 11.35 -1.77
CA TYR A 174 0.04 10.25 -2.66
C TYR A 174 1.31 10.51 -3.48
N ASP A 175 1.54 11.75 -3.92
CA ASP A 175 2.81 12.11 -4.56
C ASP A 175 4.01 11.98 -3.61
N ASN A 176 3.83 12.26 -2.32
CA ASN A 176 4.89 12.07 -1.32
C ASN A 176 5.14 10.58 -1.04
N LEU A 177 4.08 9.77 -0.89
CA LEU A 177 4.19 8.31 -0.72
C LEU A 177 4.95 7.73 -1.92
N LYS A 178 4.47 7.98 -3.12
CA LYS A 178 5.08 7.51 -4.37
C LYS A 178 6.55 7.91 -4.51
N ALA A 179 6.92 9.13 -4.10
CA ALA A 179 8.32 9.56 -4.11
C ALA A 179 9.19 8.73 -3.17
N GLY A 180 8.70 8.40 -1.97
CA GLY A 180 9.36 7.48 -1.04
C GLY A 180 9.50 6.07 -1.61
N SER A 181 8.42 5.53 -2.21
CA SER A 181 8.42 4.19 -2.83
C SER A 181 9.43 4.07 -3.98
N TYR A 182 9.68 5.14 -4.75
CA TYR A 182 10.78 5.16 -5.74
C TYR A 182 12.17 5.06 -5.08
N GLU A 183 12.40 5.72 -3.94
CA GLU A 183 13.66 5.61 -3.19
C GLU A 183 13.83 4.20 -2.61
N HIS A 184 12.76 3.60 -2.10
CA HIS A 184 12.73 2.23 -1.61
C HIS A 184 13.01 1.21 -2.73
N LEU A 185 12.39 1.39 -3.89
CA LEU A 185 12.60 0.57 -5.08
C LEU A 185 14.08 0.55 -5.49
N ASP A 186 14.73 1.71 -5.50
CA ASP A 186 16.16 1.81 -5.81
C ASP A 186 17.03 1.11 -4.75
N ALA A 187 16.65 1.18 -3.47
CA ALA A 187 17.36 0.48 -2.40
C ALA A 187 17.25 -1.05 -2.57
N TYR A 188 16.05 -1.59 -2.89
CA TYR A 188 15.90 -3.02 -3.17
C TYR A 188 16.64 -3.48 -4.42
N ARG A 189 16.66 -2.70 -5.50
CA ARG A 189 17.46 -2.99 -6.70
C ARG A 189 18.94 -3.05 -6.40
N ASN A 190 19.44 -2.14 -5.56
CA ASN A 190 20.82 -2.19 -5.09
C ASN A 190 21.09 -3.43 -4.23
N ALA A 191 20.16 -3.83 -3.38
CA ALA A 191 20.28 -5.06 -2.59
C ALA A 191 20.31 -6.31 -3.48
N ILE A 192 19.43 -6.38 -4.49
CA ILE A 192 19.43 -7.46 -5.50
C ILE A 192 20.78 -7.55 -6.22
N ALA A 193 21.33 -6.40 -6.66
CA ALA A 193 22.62 -6.38 -7.35
C ALA A 193 23.78 -6.86 -6.48
N ARG A 194 23.72 -6.65 -5.15
CA ARG A 194 24.73 -7.17 -4.20
C ARG A 194 24.64 -8.68 -3.99
N LEU A 195 23.47 -9.28 -4.18
CA LEU A 195 23.18 -10.68 -3.90
C LEU A 195 23.20 -11.57 -5.16
N SER A 196 23.32 -10.98 -6.35
CA SER A 196 23.32 -11.66 -7.66
C SER A 196 24.74 -11.90 -8.14
#